data_bbb5fcde6b511d634aeecfffdf72b425
#
_entry.id   bbb5fcde6b511d634aeecfffdf72b425
#
_cell.length_a   1.000
_cell.length_b   1.000
_cell.length_c   1.000
_cell.angle_alpha   90.00
_cell.angle_beta   90.00
_cell.angle_gamma   90.00
#
_symmetry.space_group_name_H-M   'P 1'
#
loop_
_entity.id
_entity.type
_entity.pdbx_description
1 polymer ?
#
loop_
_entity_poly.entity_id
_entity_poly.type
_entity_poly.pdbx_seq_one_letter_code
_entity_poly.pdbx_strand_id
1 'polypeptide(L)'
;VLLLPALVFSQQVDFTEFDLDNGLHVILHQDNTAPVVITSVMYDVGGKDREKGRTGFAHFFEHLLFEGSENIGRGEFMKIIPANGGTFNANTSQDRTYYYDIFPSNKLELGLWLESERMLHPVIDKVAVDTQNEVVKEEKRQSYDRPYGKLLKVLWENIFKVHPYKDENIGRMEDLDAATLEEFMAYFDKYYSPDNAVLVVAGDIQIEETKELVSKYFSEVKRRPGFTRNFPKE
;
A
#
# COMPACT_ATOMS: atom_id res chain seq x y z
N VAL A 1 8.10 51.40 -11.52
CA VAL A 1 7.67 49.99 -11.47
C VAL A 1 7.10 49.77 -10.09
N LEU A 2 5.76 49.66 -9.93
CA LEU A 2 5.12 49.30 -8.68
C LEU A 2 5.21 47.78 -8.54
N LEU A 3 6.02 47.28 -7.60
CA LEU A 3 5.97 45.91 -7.12
C LEU A 3 4.79 45.77 -6.14
N LEU A 4 3.67 45.23 -6.60
CA LEU A 4 2.61 44.77 -5.71
C LEU A 4 3.12 43.52 -4.99
N PRO A 5 3.07 43.47 -3.64
CA PRO A 5 3.37 42.26 -2.91
C PRO A 5 2.30 41.17 -3.28
N ALA A 6 2.72 40.08 -3.87
CA ALA A 6 1.86 38.91 -4.03
C ALA A 6 1.64 38.32 -2.63
N LEU A 7 0.41 38.43 -2.11
CA LEU A 7 -0.01 37.70 -0.93
C LEU A 7 -0.11 36.23 -1.31
N VAL A 8 0.88 35.45 -0.93
CA VAL A 8 0.83 33.99 -1.04
C VAL A 8 0.03 33.51 0.14
N PHE A 9 -1.22 33.12 -0.09
CA PHE A 9 -2.00 32.38 0.90
C PHE A 9 -1.54 30.92 0.88
N SER A 10 -0.95 30.46 1.96
CA SER A 10 -0.76 29.03 2.21
C SER A 10 -2.13 28.40 2.43
N GLN A 11 -2.49 27.43 1.63
CA GLN A 11 -3.68 26.62 1.90
C GLN A 11 -3.36 25.70 3.07
N GLN A 12 -4.09 25.86 4.17
CA GLN A 12 -4.02 24.95 5.31
C GLN A 12 -5.03 23.83 5.08
N VAL A 13 -4.60 22.58 5.24
CA VAL A 13 -5.48 21.41 5.21
C VAL A 13 -5.81 21.06 6.65
N ASP A 14 -7.07 21.17 7.03
CA ASP A 14 -7.56 20.77 8.35
C ASP A 14 -7.82 19.27 8.34
N PHE A 15 -7.32 18.56 9.36
CA PHE A 15 -7.53 17.13 9.51
C PHE A 15 -7.68 16.76 11.00
N THR A 16 -8.28 15.60 11.23
CA THR A 16 -8.37 14.97 12.54
C THR A 16 -7.53 13.70 12.51
N GLU A 17 -6.70 13.49 13.52
CA GLU A 17 -5.90 12.27 13.65
C GLU A 17 -6.12 11.61 15.01
N PHE A 18 -6.01 10.29 15.04
CA PHE A 18 -6.10 9.47 16.24
C PHE A 18 -5.50 8.08 15.99
N ASP A 19 -5.19 7.38 17.08
CA ASP A 19 -4.70 6.01 17.03
C ASP A 19 -5.77 5.05 17.55
N LEU A 20 -5.89 3.88 16.92
CA LEU A 20 -6.63 2.74 17.49
C LEU A 20 -5.77 2.00 18.51
N ASP A 21 -6.38 1.24 19.39
CA ASP A 21 -5.69 0.45 20.43
C ASP A 21 -4.67 -0.55 19.86
N ASN A 22 -4.88 -1.00 18.62
CA ASN A 22 -3.96 -1.87 17.91
C ASN A 22 -2.77 -1.15 17.26
N GLY A 23 -2.68 0.18 17.41
CA GLY A 23 -1.61 1.01 16.91
C GLY A 23 -1.78 1.53 15.49
N LEU A 24 -2.93 1.29 14.83
CA LEU A 24 -3.23 1.90 13.54
C LEU A 24 -3.41 3.40 13.69
N HIS A 25 -2.57 4.18 13.02
CA HIS A 25 -2.72 5.63 12.93
C HIS A 25 -3.75 6.00 11.88
N VAL A 26 -4.72 6.85 12.24
CA VAL A 26 -5.84 7.24 11.37
C VAL A 26 -5.85 8.75 11.16
N ILE A 27 -5.98 9.16 9.91
CA ILE A 27 -6.10 10.56 9.51
C ILE A 27 -7.40 10.74 8.74
N LEU A 28 -8.25 11.66 9.19
CA LEU A 28 -9.52 12.01 8.55
C LEU A 28 -9.47 13.44 8.05
N HIS A 29 -9.78 13.67 6.78
CA HIS A 29 -9.91 15.00 6.19
C HIS A 29 -11.30 15.15 5.57
N GLN A 30 -12.12 16.03 6.14
CA GLN A 30 -13.46 16.32 5.64
C GLN A 30 -13.41 17.42 4.59
N ASP A 31 -13.87 17.10 3.38
CA ASP A 31 -14.06 18.02 2.27
C ASP A 31 -15.35 17.67 1.51
N ASN A 32 -16.41 18.40 1.79
CA ASN A 32 -17.74 18.16 1.20
C ASN A 32 -17.96 18.92 -0.14
N THR A 33 -16.89 19.38 -0.78
CA THR A 33 -16.97 20.11 -2.06
C THR A 33 -17.35 19.24 -3.25
N ALA A 34 -17.10 17.94 -3.16
CA ALA A 34 -17.49 16.94 -4.16
C ALA A 34 -17.97 15.65 -3.47
N PRO A 35 -19.00 14.95 -4.02
CA PRO A 35 -19.57 13.75 -3.41
C PRO A 35 -18.69 12.50 -3.64
N VAL A 36 -17.42 12.58 -3.27
CA VAL A 36 -16.44 11.51 -3.41
C VAL A 36 -15.66 11.31 -2.11
N VAL A 37 -15.21 10.10 -1.88
CA VAL A 37 -14.36 9.73 -0.75
C VAL A 37 -13.19 8.88 -1.23
N ILE A 38 -12.05 9.08 -0.60
CA ILE A 38 -10.85 8.23 -0.75
C ILE A 38 -10.65 7.49 0.57
N THR A 39 -10.51 6.18 0.49
CA THR A 39 -9.97 5.35 1.56
C THR A 39 -8.60 4.84 1.13
N SER A 40 -7.61 4.97 1.99
CA SER A 40 -6.26 4.54 1.63
C SER A 40 -5.46 4.07 2.82
N VAL A 41 -4.65 3.04 2.59
CA VAL A 41 -3.72 2.49 3.58
C VAL A 41 -2.30 2.57 3.05
N MET A 42 -1.42 3.17 3.84
CA MET A 42 0.00 3.24 3.57
C MET A 42 0.75 2.41 4.61
N TYR A 43 1.40 1.36 4.16
CA TYR A 43 2.30 0.57 5.00
C TYR A 43 3.73 1.10 4.91
N ASP A 44 4.40 1.26 6.07
CA ASP A 44 5.85 1.55 6.12
C ASP A 44 6.63 0.26 5.80
N VAL A 45 6.52 -0.18 4.56
CA VAL A 45 7.26 -1.30 3.99
C VAL A 45 7.42 -1.09 2.49
N GLY A 46 8.65 -1.20 1.99
CA GLY A 46 8.96 -0.96 0.59
C GLY A 46 10.16 -1.77 0.10
N GLY A 47 10.74 -1.37 -1.01
CA GLY A 47 11.87 -2.08 -1.62
C GLY A 47 13.10 -2.21 -0.72
N LYS A 48 13.26 -1.32 0.28
CA LYS A 48 14.34 -1.40 1.27
C LYS A 48 14.18 -2.58 2.24
N ASP A 49 12.93 -2.97 2.52
CA ASP A 49 12.58 -3.98 3.52
C ASP A 49 12.66 -5.36 2.88
N ARG A 50 13.86 -5.85 2.70
CA ARG A 50 14.14 -7.15 2.09
C ARG A 50 14.87 -8.07 3.04
N GLU A 51 14.56 -9.34 2.98
CA GLU A 51 15.37 -10.37 3.56
C GLU A 51 16.56 -10.67 2.62
N LYS A 52 17.64 -11.25 3.17
CA LYS A 52 18.84 -11.58 2.38
C LYS A 52 18.49 -12.54 1.24
N GLY A 53 18.76 -12.13 0.00
CA GLY A 53 18.46 -12.92 -1.19
C GLY A 53 16.96 -12.99 -1.51
N ARG A 54 16.17 -12.02 -1.05
CA ARG A 54 14.73 -11.92 -1.30
C ARG A 54 14.35 -10.48 -1.59
N THR A 55 14.58 -10.05 -2.84
CA THR A 55 14.17 -8.73 -3.33
C THR A 55 12.77 -8.80 -3.92
N GLY A 56 12.05 -7.66 -3.93
CA GLY A 56 10.77 -7.53 -4.62
C GLY A 56 9.53 -7.91 -3.80
N PHE A 57 9.66 -8.36 -2.56
CA PHE A 57 8.52 -8.83 -1.76
C PHE A 57 7.48 -7.74 -1.52
N ALA A 58 7.87 -6.50 -1.21
CA ALA A 58 6.91 -5.41 -1.01
C ALA A 58 6.06 -5.16 -2.27
N HIS A 59 6.68 -5.11 -3.44
CA HIS A 59 5.96 -4.98 -4.71
C HIS A 59 5.12 -6.22 -5.03
N PHE A 60 5.60 -7.40 -4.70
CA PHE A 60 4.81 -8.62 -4.86
C PHE A 60 3.55 -8.59 -3.99
N PHE A 61 3.63 -8.07 -2.76
CA PHE A 61 2.47 -7.87 -1.88
C PHE A 61 1.52 -6.79 -2.39
N GLU A 62 2.02 -5.79 -3.14
CA GLU A 62 1.13 -4.86 -3.85
C GLU A 62 0.13 -5.61 -4.73
N HIS A 63 0.58 -6.66 -5.42
CA HIS A 63 -0.29 -7.52 -6.24
C HIS A 63 -1.09 -8.51 -5.40
N LEU A 64 -0.45 -9.22 -4.46
CA LEU A 64 -1.10 -10.28 -3.68
C LEU A 64 -2.32 -9.79 -2.91
N LEU A 65 -2.30 -8.58 -2.36
CA LEU A 65 -3.40 -8.04 -1.57
C LEU A 65 -4.63 -7.64 -2.42
N PHE A 66 -4.59 -7.82 -3.74
CA PHE A 66 -5.75 -7.75 -4.64
C PHE A 66 -6.30 -9.13 -5.02
N GLU A 67 -5.61 -10.21 -4.71
CA GLU A 67 -6.05 -11.55 -5.10
C GLU A 67 -7.37 -11.95 -4.46
N GLY A 68 -7.55 -11.60 -3.19
CA GLY A 68 -8.76 -11.90 -2.43
C GLY A 68 -8.52 -11.93 -0.93
N SER A 69 -9.59 -12.13 -0.19
CA SER A 69 -9.57 -12.34 1.25
C SER A 69 -10.42 -13.55 1.64
N GLU A 70 -10.52 -13.87 2.92
CA GLU A 70 -11.45 -14.91 3.40
C GLU A 70 -12.90 -14.63 3.00
N ASN A 71 -13.28 -13.36 2.86
CA ASN A 71 -14.63 -12.90 2.55
C ASN A 71 -14.81 -12.40 1.11
N ILE A 72 -13.73 -12.25 0.36
CA ILE A 72 -13.73 -11.75 -1.02
C ILE A 72 -13.05 -12.79 -1.91
N GLY A 73 -13.79 -13.33 -2.85
CA GLY A 73 -13.26 -14.33 -3.78
C GLY A 73 -12.13 -13.80 -4.65
N ARG A 74 -11.31 -14.71 -5.16
CA ARG A 74 -10.16 -14.39 -6.01
C ARG A 74 -10.55 -13.51 -7.21
N GLY A 75 -9.86 -12.37 -7.37
CA GLY A 75 -10.11 -11.40 -8.43
C GLY A 75 -11.42 -10.60 -8.29
N GLU A 76 -12.14 -10.74 -7.17
CA GLU A 76 -13.38 -9.99 -6.94
C GLU A 76 -13.14 -8.56 -6.49
N PHE A 77 -12.02 -8.23 -5.85
CA PHE A 77 -11.65 -6.83 -5.55
C PHE A 77 -11.75 -5.96 -6.81
N MET A 78 -11.16 -6.43 -7.91
CA MET A 78 -11.15 -5.70 -9.19
C MET A 78 -12.54 -5.57 -9.85
N LYS A 79 -13.54 -6.32 -9.39
CA LYS A 79 -14.92 -6.25 -9.89
C LYS A 79 -15.83 -5.45 -8.96
N ILE A 80 -15.68 -5.62 -7.64
CA ILE A 80 -16.50 -4.94 -6.64
C ILE A 80 -16.33 -3.42 -6.74
N ILE A 81 -15.11 -2.94 -6.87
CA ILE A 81 -14.82 -1.51 -6.86
C ILE A 81 -15.47 -0.80 -8.06
N PRO A 82 -15.23 -1.19 -9.33
CA PRO A 82 -15.89 -0.54 -10.47
C PRO A 82 -17.40 -0.75 -10.50
N ALA A 83 -17.91 -1.90 -10.05
CA ALA A 83 -19.34 -2.16 -9.98
C ALA A 83 -20.08 -1.22 -9.01
N ASN A 84 -19.36 -0.62 -8.06
CA ASN A 84 -19.88 0.38 -7.12
C ASN A 84 -19.50 1.83 -7.50
N GLY A 85 -19.07 2.06 -8.74
CA GLY A 85 -18.71 3.39 -9.25
C GLY A 85 -17.35 3.88 -8.77
N GLY A 86 -16.53 3.00 -8.21
CA GLY A 86 -15.20 3.33 -7.70
C GLY A 86 -14.08 3.08 -8.70
N THR A 87 -12.92 3.57 -8.33
CA THR A 87 -11.63 3.25 -8.96
C THR A 87 -10.59 3.01 -7.88
N PHE A 88 -9.54 2.29 -8.21
CA PHE A 88 -8.49 1.92 -7.26
C PHE A 88 -7.12 1.92 -7.91
N ASN A 89 -6.09 2.00 -7.08
CA ASN A 89 -4.72 1.71 -7.51
C ASN A 89 -3.85 1.38 -6.29
N ALA A 90 -2.63 0.94 -6.58
CA ALA A 90 -1.59 0.78 -5.58
C ALA A 90 -0.23 1.16 -6.17
N ASN A 91 0.75 1.36 -5.33
CA ASN A 91 2.14 1.53 -5.76
C ASN A 91 3.12 1.21 -4.63
N THR A 92 4.28 0.71 -5.01
CA THR A 92 5.40 0.45 -4.11
C THR A 92 6.58 1.36 -4.44
N SER A 93 7.09 2.04 -3.41
CA SER A 93 8.35 2.78 -3.48
C SER A 93 9.45 2.08 -2.69
N GLN A 94 10.60 2.74 -2.54
CA GLN A 94 11.67 2.23 -1.70
C GLN A 94 11.28 2.12 -0.22
N ASP A 95 10.36 2.98 0.25
CA ASP A 95 10.04 3.13 1.68
C ASP A 95 8.64 2.69 2.06
N ARG A 96 7.70 2.61 1.12
CA ARG A 96 6.30 2.35 1.39
C ARG A 96 5.60 1.52 0.33
N THR A 97 4.53 0.84 0.74
CA THR A 97 3.49 0.29 -0.14
C THR A 97 2.18 0.98 0.17
N TYR A 98 1.49 1.46 -0.85
CA TYR A 98 0.33 2.33 -0.74
C TYR A 98 -0.81 1.78 -1.58
N TYR A 99 -1.99 1.62 -0.95
CA TYR A 99 -3.24 1.21 -1.58
C TYR A 99 -4.25 2.33 -1.42
N TYR A 100 -5.10 2.55 -2.43
CA TYR A 100 -6.19 3.48 -2.30
C TYR A 100 -7.36 3.13 -3.20
N ASP A 101 -8.56 3.39 -2.68
CA ASP A 101 -9.83 3.27 -3.38
C ASP A 101 -10.53 4.62 -3.37
N ILE A 102 -11.13 5.00 -4.51
CA ILE A 102 -11.93 6.23 -4.65
C ILE A 102 -13.35 5.80 -4.96
N PHE A 103 -14.31 6.28 -4.19
CA PHE A 103 -15.72 5.95 -4.34
C PHE A 103 -16.62 7.20 -4.33
N PRO A 104 -17.86 7.11 -4.84
CA PRO A 104 -18.92 8.01 -4.41
C PRO A 104 -19.08 7.98 -2.89
N SER A 105 -19.34 9.12 -2.25
CA SER A 105 -19.32 9.24 -0.78
C SER A 105 -20.26 8.27 -0.05
N ASN A 106 -21.38 7.90 -0.68
CA ASN A 106 -22.31 6.89 -0.13
C ASN A 106 -21.76 5.46 -0.10
N LYS A 107 -20.50 5.25 -0.53
CA LYS A 107 -19.79 3.97 -0.50
C LYS A 107 -18.59 3.98 0.44
N LEU A 108 -18.48 4.96 1.34
CA LEU A 108 -17.43 5.04 2.34
C LEU A 108 -17.26 3.72 3.11
N GLU A 109 -18.36 3.17 3.60
CA GLU A 109 -18.31 1.91 4.36
C GLU A 109 -17.75 0.74 3.55
N LEU A 110 -18.08 0.67 2.26
CA LEU A 110 -17.51 -0.34 1.35
C LEU A 110 -16.00 -0.18 1.21
N GLY A 111 -15.50 1.06 1.03
CA GLY A 111 -14.07 1.32 0.92
C GLY A 111 -13.32 0.93 2.20
N LEU A 112 -13.85 1.27 3.38
CA LEU A 112 -13.26 0.87 4.66
C LEU A 112 -13.27 -0.65 4.85
N TRP A 113 -14.33 -1.32 4.47
CA TRP A 113 -14.40 -2.78 4.52
C TRP A 113 -13.35 -3.42 3.61
N LEU A 114 -13.20 -2.97 2.38
CA LEU A 114 -12.21 -3.51 1.44
C LEU A 114 -10.77 -3.36 1.97
N GLU A 115 -10.43 -2.19 2.51
CA GLU A 115 -9.12 -1.96 3.11
C GLU A 115 -8.89 -2.80 4.37
N SER A 116 -9.91 -3.01 5.19
CA SER A 116 -9.81 -3.87 6.36
C SER A 116 -9.62 -5.34 5.98
N GLU A 117 -10.28 -5.82 4.94
CA GLU A 117 -10.11 -7.17 4.41
C GLU A 117 -8.68 -7.43 3.91
N ARG A 118 -8.06 -6.44 3.22
CA ARG A 118 -6.64 -6.51 2.84
C ARG A 118 -5.72 -6.65 4.04
N MET A 119 -5.99 -5.94 5.12
CA MET A 119 -5.16 -5.93 6.32
C MET A 119 -5.37 -7.16 7.19
N LEU A 120 -6.61 -7.64 7.29
CA LEU A 120 -7.05 -8.64 8.24
C LEU A 120 -6.94 -10.07 7.69
N HIS A 121 -7.45 -10.28 6.49
CA HIS A 121 -7.79 -11.61 5.97
C HIS A 121 -7.28 -11.92 4.56
N PRO A 122 -6.13 -11.38 4.10
CA PRO A 122 -5.69 -11.67 2.74
C PRO A 122 -5.45 -13.16 2.54
N VAL A 123 -5.84 -13.69 1.39
CA VAL A 123 -5.56 -15.07 1.01
C VAL A 123 -4.19 -15.14 0.35
N ILE A 124 -3.20 -15.61 1.12
CA ILE A 124 -1.83 -15.84 0.66
C ILE A 124 -1.64 -17.34 0.53
N ASP A 125 -1.92 -17.88 -0.64
CA ASP A 125 -1.77 -19.29 -0.94
C ASP A 125 -0.88 -19.55 -2.17
N LYS A 126 -0.55 -20.81 -2.41
CA LYS A 126 0.31 -21.18 -3.54
C LYS A 126 -0.26 -20.73 -4.89
N VAL A 127 -1.57 -20.74 -5.07
CA VAL A 127 -2.20 -20.36 -6.34
C VAL A 127 -2.05 -18.85 -6.57
N ALA A 128 -2.26 -18.04 -5.53
CA ALA A 128 -2.05 -16.60 -5.59
C ALA A 128 -0.58 -16.26 -5.89
N VAL A 129 0.35 -16.91 -5.18
CA VAL A 129 1.79 -16.70 -5.36
C VAL A 129 2.22 -17.09 -6.78
N ASP A 130 1.86 -18.27 -7.26
CA ASP A 130 2.23 -18.73 -8.61
C ASP A 130 1.65 -17.81 -9.69
N THR A 131 0.40 -17.37 -9.54
CA THR A 131 -0.26 -16.46 -10.49
C THR A 131 0.45 -15.11 -10.53
N GLN A 132 0.67 -14.48 -9.37
CA GLN A 132 1.29 -13.17 -9.31
C GLN A 132 2.77 -13.19 -9.67
N ASN A 133 3.47 -14.30 -9.47
CA ASN A 133 4.85 -14.45 -9.92
C ASN A 133 4.97 -14.25 -11.44
N GLU A 134 4.09 -14.85 -12.23
CA GLU A 134 4.10 -14.66 -13.69
C GLU A 134 3.69 -13.24 -14.10
N VAL A 135 2.74 -12.62 -13.39
CA VAL A 135 2.32 -11.22 -13.64
C VAL A 135 3.48 -10.25 -13.40
N VAL A 136 4.14 -10.35 -12.24
CA VAL A 136 5.28 -9.47 -11.88
C VAL A 136 6.46 -9.67 -12.81
N LYS A 137 6.74 -10.90 -13.25
CA LYS A 137 7.77 -11.18 -14.25
C LYS A 137 7.46 -10.52 -15.59
N GLU A 138 6.21 -10.60 -16.02
CA GLU A 138 5.80 -9.99 -17.29
C GLU A 138 5.85 -8.46 -17.21
N GLU A 139 5.42 -7.87 -16.09
CA GLU A 139 5.55 -6.43 -15.86
C GLU A 139 7.02 -5.98 -15.96
N LYS A 140 7.93 -6.73 -15.35
CA LYS A 140 9.36 -6.42 -15.43
C LYS A 140 9.89 -6.53 -16.86
N ARG A 141 9.51 -7.56 -17.63
CA ARG A 141 9.88 -7.68 -19.04
C ARG A 141 9.40 -6.47 -19.83
N GLN A 142 8.13 -6.12 -19.70
CA GLN A 142 7.53 -4.96 -20.39
C GLN A 142 8.19 -3.64 -19.99
N SER A 143 8.55 -3.47 -18.71
CA SER A 143 9.28 -2.30 -18.26
C SER A 143 10.66 -2.20 -18.91
N TYR A 144 11.38 -3.31 -19.06
CA TYR A 144 12.73 -3.35 -19.65
C TYR A 144 12.74 -3.21 -21.17
N ASP A 145 11.65 -3.59 -21.84
CA ASP A 145 11.52 -3.49 -23.30
C ASP A 145 11.23 -2.05 -23.76
N ARG A 146 10.86 -1.15 -22.84
CA ARG A 146 10.66 0.27 -23.16
C ARG A 146 11.99 0.99 -23.36
N PRO A 147 12.05 2.03 -24.24
CA PRO A 147 13.21 2.89 -24.30
C PRO A 147 13.59 3.41 -22.91
N TYR A 148 14.87 3.29 -22.56
CA TYR A 148 15.42 3.65 -21.25
C TYR A 148 14.86 2.84 -20.06
N GLY A 149 14.17 1.72 -20.27
CA GLY A 149 13.54 0.92 -19.22
C GLY A 149 14.46 0.46 -18.10
N LYS A 150 15.77 0.35 -18.38
CA LYS A 150 16.80 -0.01 -17.38
C LYS A 150 17.51 1.19 -16.74
N LEU A 151 17.14 2.41 -17.10
CA LEU A 151 17.86 3.62 -16.65
C LEU A 151 17.85 3.75 -15.13
N LEU A 152 16.69 3.62 -14.52
CA LEU A 152 16.54 3.74 -13.05
C LEU A 152 17.32 2.65 -12.32
N LYS A 153 17.28 1.41 -12.81
CA LYS A 153 18.09 0.31 -12.24
C LYS A 153 19.57 0.67 -12.22
N VAL A 154 20.11 1.04 -13.38
CA VAL A 154 21.54 1.39 -13.50
C VAL A 154 21.87 2.59 -12.62
N LEU A 155 20.99 3.58 -12.52
CA LEU A 155 21.17 4.75 -11.68
C LEU A 155 21.27 4.35 -10.20
N TRP A 156 20.31 3.60 -9.68
CA TRP A 156 20.28 3.17 -8.28
C TRP A 156 21.47 2.27 -7.93
N GLU A 157 21.83 1.31 -8.75
CA GLU A 157 23.02 0.44 -8.59
C GLU A 157 24.33 1.22 -8.57
N ASN A 158 24.39 2.40 -9.20
CA ASN A 158 25.56 3.27 -9.20
C ASN A 158 25.58 4.26 -8.03
N ILE A 159 24.45 4.75 -7.58
CA ILE A 159 24.34 5.63 -6.43
C ILE A 159 24.57 4.86 -5.12
N PHE A 160 23.89 3.71 -4.96
CA PHE A 160 23.95 2.89 -3.75
C PHE A 160 24.77 1.62 -4.00
N LYS A 161 25.75 1.36 -3.13
CA LYS A 161 26.60 0.16 -3.20
C LYS A 161 26.22 -0.88 -2.15
N VAL A 162 25.80 -0.42 -0.98
CA VAL A 162 25.55 -1.26 0.19
C VAL A 162 24.07 -1.20 0.61
N HIS A 163 23.49 0.01 0.64
CA HIS A 163 22.12 0.21 1.06
C HIS A 163 21.12 -0.54 0.17
N PRO A 164 20.03 -1.11 0.71
CA PRO A 164 19.00 -1.80 -0.08
C PRO A 164 18.38 -1.00 -1.22
N TYR A 165 18.45 0.31 -1.19
CA TYR A 165 17.99 1.18 -2.29
C TYR A 165 18.63 0.90 -3.65
N LYS A 166 19.74 0.18 -3.68
CA LYS A 166 20.38 -0.25 -4.93
C LYS A 166 19.52 -1.22 -5.75
N ASP A 167 18.64 -1.96 -5.09
CA ASP A 167 17.79 -2.94 -5.76
C ASP A 167 16.48 -2.29 -6.26
N GLU A 168 15.94 -2.79 -7.34
CA GLU A 168 14.66 -2.37 -7.86
C GLU A 168 13.51 -2.87 -6.98
N ASN A 169 12.44 -2.07 -6.84
CA ASN A 169 11.26 -2.45 -6.06
C ASN A 169 10.60 -3.73 -6.60
N ILE A 170 10.61 -3.91 -7.93
CA ILE A 170 10.06 -5.10 -8.58
C ILE A 170 10.87 -6.38 -8.29
N GLY A 171 12.08 -6.23 -7.73
CA GLY A 171 12.93 -7.35 -7.34
C GLY A 171 13.63 -8.06 -8.49
N ARG A 172 14.36 -9.11 -8.13
CA ARG A 172 15.00 -10.02 -9.08
C ARG A 172 14.11 -11.23 -9.31
N MET A 173 14.05 -11.69 -10.56
CA MET A 173 13.22 -12.86 -10.93
C MET A 173 13.65 -14.10 -10.16
N GLU A 174 14.95 -14.30 -10.02
CA GLU A 174 15.53 -15.46 -9.33
C GLU A 174 15.14 -15.48 -7.84
N ASP A 175 15.00 -14.30 -7.22
CA ASP A 175 14.58 -14.18 -5.82
C ASP A 175 13.10 -14.55 -5.66
N LEU A 176 12.25 -14.11 -6.59
CA LEU A 176 10.82 -14.43 -6.60
C LEU A 176 10.56 -15.92 -6.90
N ASP A 177 11.34 -16.52 -7.83
CA ASP A 177 11.22 -17.94 -8.15
C ASP A 177 11.67 -18.86 -7.02
N ALA A 178 12.66 -18.41 -6.24
CA ALA A 178 13.20 -19.16 -5.11
C ALA A 178 12.40 -18.97 -3.81
N ALA A 179 11.47 -18.02 -3.77
CA ALA A 179 10.70 -17.72 -2.57
C ALA A 179 9.67 -18.80 -2.26
N THR A 180 9.55 -19.15 -0.99
CA THR A 180 8.55 -20.11 -0.52
C THR A 180 7.31 -19.41 0.02
N LEU A 181 6.20 -20.15 0.10
CA LEU A 181 4.95 -19.64 0.68
C LEU A 181 5.16 -19.18 2.12
N GLU A 182 5.94 -19.94 2.90
CA GLU A 182 6.26 -19.61 4.30
C GLU A 182 7.04 -18.29 4.41
N GLU A 183 7.94 -18.02 3.47
CA GLU A 183 8.66 -16.74 3.43
C GLU A 183 7.73 -15.56 3.11
N PHE A 184 6.76 -15.74 2.20
CA PHE A 184 5.73 -14.73 1.95
C PHE A 184 4.86 -14.49 3.19
N MET A 185 4.37 -15.54 3.83
CA MET A 185 3.57 -15.42 5.06
C MET A 185 4.36 -14.72 6.17
N ALA A 186 5.63 -15.09 6.38
CA ALA A 186 6.49 -14.47 7.38
C ALA A 186 6.74 -12.98 7.08
N TYR A 187 6.87 -12.61 5.81
CA TYR A 187 7.02 -11.21 5.39
C TYR A 187 5.75 -10.41 5.66
N PHE A 188 4.59 -10.96 5.33
CA PHE A 188 3.30 -10.35 5.65
C PHE A 188 3.15 -10.14 7.15
N ASP A 189 3.39 -11.18 7.94
CA ASP A 189 3.30 -11.13 9.40
C ASP A 189 4.27 -10.12 10.03
N LYS A 190 5.39 -9.87 9.40
CA LYS A 190 6.39 -8.92 9.89
C LYS A 190 6.05 -7.47 9.59
N TYR A 191 5.56 -7.18 8.40
CA TYR A 191 5.49 -5.81 7.88
C TYR A 191 4.08 -5.27 7.71
N TYR A 192 3.09 -6.11 7.42
CA TYR A 192 1.71 -5.68 7.14
C TYR A 192 0.87 -5.75 8.43
N SER A 193 1.21 -4.87 9.37
CA SER A 193 0.60 -4.76 10.69
C SER A 193 -0.06 -3.38 10.86
N PRO A 194 -1.13 -3.25 11.65
CA PRO A 194 -1.78 -1.97 11.89
C PRO A 194 -0.82 -0.92 12.47
N ASP A 195 0.08 -1.29 13.38
CA ASP A 195 1.07 -0.39 13.97
C ASP A 195 2.25 -0.04 13.03
N ASN A 196 2.27 -0.58 11.82
CA ASN A 196 3.17 -0.23 10.73
C ASN A 196 2.42 0.38 9.52
N ALA A 197 1.21 0.90 9.75
CA ALA A 197 0.35 1.44 8.72
C ALA A 197 -0.30 2.76 9.14
N VAL A 198 -0.68 3.54 8.14
CA VAL A 198 -1.51 4.74 8.29
C VAL A 198 -2.74 4.58 7.41
N LEU A 199 -3.93 4.69 8.00
CA LEU A 199 -5.20 4.78 7.29
C LEU A 199 -5.55 6.26 7.08
N VAL A 200 -5.80 6.66 5.84
CA VAL A 200 -6.28 8.00 5.52
C VAL A 200 -7.64 7.89 4.86
N VAL A 201 -8.60 8.65 5.38
CA VAL A 201 -9.93 8.81 4.77
C VAL A 201 -10.15 10.29 4.49
N ALA A 202 -10.39 10.62 3.23
CA ALA A 202 -10.55 12.02 2.82
C ALA A 202 -11.72 12.19 1.86
N GLY A 203 -12.40 13.34 1.93
CA GLY A 203 -13.49 13.71 1.04
C GLY A 203 -14.80 13.99 1.75
N ASP A 204 -15.92 13.68 1.11
CA ASP A 204 -17.27 13.92 1.61
C ASP A 204 -17.62 12.91 2.72
N ILE A 205 -17.13 13.19 3.92
CA ILE A 205 -17.29 12.37 5.12
C ILE A 205 -17.84 13.19 6.27
N GLN A 206 -18.38 12.49 7.30
CA GLN A 206 -18.67 13.04 8.61
C GLN A 206 -17.68 12.44 9.62
N ILE A 207 -16.92 13.28 10.31
CA ILE A 207 -15.79 12.84 11.15
C ILE A 207 -16.21 11.78 12.17
N GLU A 208 -17.26 12.03 12.94
CA GLU A 208 -17.66 11.11 14.02
C GLU A 208 -18.23 9.79 13.49
N GLU A 209 -19.03 9.82 12.43
CA GLU A 209 -19.53 8.62 11.76
C GLU A 209 -18.35 7.79 11.17
N THR A 210 -17.39 8.47 10.58
CA THR A 210 -16.21 7.82 10.01
C THR A 210 -15.35 7.16 11.10
N LYS A 211 -15.19 7.78 12.26
CA LYS A 211 -14.50 7.17 13.41
C LYS A 211 -15.19 5.88 13.87
N GLU A 212 -16.52 5.87 13.91
CA GLU A 212 -17.30 4.66 14.29
C GLU A 212 -17.06 3.54 13.25
N LEU A 213 -17.12 3.86 11.96
CA LEU A 213 -16.87 2.90 10.89
C LEU A 213 -15.43 2.38 10.92
N VAL A 214 -14.44 3.26 11.10
CA VAL A 214 -13.03 2.84 11.25
C VAL A 214 -12.88 1.90 12.45
N SER A 215 -13.45 2.24 13.59
CA SER A 215 -13.42 1.36 14.78
C SER A 215 -14.08 0.02 14.51
N LYS A 216 -15.22 0.01 13.81
CA LYS A 216 -15.94 -1.21 13.44
C LYS A 216 -15.11 -2.18 12.62
N TYR A 217 -14.38 -1.67 11.63
CA TYR A 217 -13.68 -2.52 10.66
C TYR A 217 -12.21 -2.81 11.02
N PHE A 218 -11.55 -1.93 11.77
CA PHE A 218 -10.12 -2.06 12.00
C PHE A 218 -9.72 -2.44 13.43
N SER A 219 -10.63 -2.34 14.42
CA SER A 219 -10.26 -2.64 15.82
C SER A 219 -9.94 -4.12 16.06
N GLU A 220 -10.47 -5.03 15.25
CA GLU A 220 -10.19 -6.47 15.38
C GLU A 220 -8.84 -6.88 14.79
N VAL A 221 -8.23 -6.02 13.96
CA VAL A 221 -6.91 -6.28 13.38
C VAL A 221 -5.87 -6.31 14.48
N LYS A 222 -5.27 -7.47 14.70
CA LYS A 222 -4.31 -7.64 15.79
C LYS A 222 -2.96 -7.02 15.44
N ARG A 223 -2.40 -6.32 16.41
CA ARG A 223 -1.00 -5.91 16.35
C ARG A 223 -0.10 -7.14 16.24
N ARG A 224 0.90 -7.07 15.38
CA ARG A 224 1.88 -8.12 15.20
C ARG A 224 3.16 -7.82 15.98
N PRO A 225 4.06 -8.80 16.19
CA PRO A 225 5.33 -8.55 16.86
C PRO A 225 6.12 -7.46 16.14
N GLY A 226 6.55 -6.44 16.88
CA GLY A 226 7.36 -5.36 16.34
C GLY A 226 8.71 -5.87 15.80
N PHE A 227 9.26 -5.14 14.83
CA PHE A 227 10.56 -5.44 14.25
C PHE A 227 11.47 -4.20 14.28
N THR A 228 12.78 -4.43 14.16
CA THR A 228 13.77 -3.36 14.10
C THR A 228 14.46 -3.39 12.75
N ARG A 229 14.54 -2.22 12.11
CA ARG A 229 15.31 -2.04 10.89
C ARG A 229 16.76 -1.70 11.22
N ASN A 230 17.67 -2.35 10.52
CA ASN A 230 19.09 -2.04 10.61
C ASN A 230 19.68 -2.03 9.20
N PHE A 231 19.68 -0.84 8.59
CA PHE A 231 20.22 -0.67 7.26
C PHE A 231 21.71 -0.34 7.32
N PRO A 232 22.54 -0.92 6.43
CA PRO A 232 23.93 -0.54 6.31
C PRO A 232 24.01 0.91 5.84
N LYS A 233 25.00 1.64 6.36
CA LYS A 233 25.31 2.98 5.85
C LYS A 233 26.02 2.86 4.49
N GLU A 234 25.64 3.76 3.59
CA GLU A 234 26.33 3.93 2.32
C GLU A 234 27.70 4.53 2.53
#